data_7d54d6ed3015679928599dbf76cefcbd
#
_entry.id   7d54d6ed3015679928599dbf76cefcbd
#
_cell.length_a   1.000
_cell.length_b   1.000
_cell.length_c   1.000
_cell.angle_alpha   90.00
_cell.angle_beta   90.00
_cell.angle_gamma   90.00
#
_symmetry.space_group_name_H-M   'P 1'
#
loop_
_entity.id
_entity.type
_entity.pdbx_description
1 polymer ?
#
loop_
_entity_poly.entity_id
_entity_poly.type
_entity_poly.pdbx_seq_one_letter_code
_entity_poly.pdbx_strand_id
1 'polypeptide(L)'
;GYNCDPDDSSIIYESNFSDTMPEWNYDYEGTKKEMAKAAKFWIDRGVAGFRLDAVRYLYYNDYEKSSEALKWFYDTCKKEKNDIYMVGEDWSSDMNEVTAMYKSGIDSLFAFPFGDTSGKFLASVISGSINDYTDTLLSYEKKTKEANKNAINSYFLTNHDMSRVGDSLTELYQKKMAAALYMTTPGNAFTYYGEELGMETYDEGDDPAK
;
A
#
# COMPACT_ATOMS: atom_id res chain seq x y z
N GLY A 1 15.89 10.93 1.83
CA GLY A 1 17.09 11.77 2.10
C GLY A 1 18.28 10.98 2.61
N TYR A 2 19.36 11.68 2.88
CA TYR A 2 20.57 11.09 3.46
C TYR A 2 20.88 11.73 4.80
N ASN A 3 21.28 10.94 5.78
CA ASN A 3 21.71 11.36 7.11
C ASN A 3 23.09 10.80 7.43
N CYS A 4 23.72 11.35 8.47
CA CYS A 4 25.00 10.87 9.00
C CYS A 4 24.77 10.15 10.33
N ASP A 5 25.58 9.13 10.59
CA ASP A 5 25.63 8.51 11.91
C ASP A 5 26.04 9.58 12.96
N PRO A 6 25.31 9.69 14.09
CA PRO A 6 25.61 10.70 15.12
C PRO A 6 26.99 10.51 15.79
N ASP A 7 27.49 9.28 15.84
CA ASP A 7 28.77 8.93 16.47
C ASP A 7 29.94 8.91 15.46
N ASP A 8 29.65 8.76 14.15
CA ASP A 8 30.63 8.77 13.08
C ASP A 8 30.13 9.44 11.81
N SER A 9 30.40 10.70 11.63
CA SER A 9 29.95 11.49 10.47
C SER A 9 30.51 11.02 9.11
N SER A 10 31.44 10.06 9.09
CA SER A 10 31.91 9.42 7.85
C SER A 10 30.89 8.35 7.34
N ILE A 11 30.04 7.88 8.22
CA ILE A 11 28.98 6.93 7.87
C ILE A 11 27.75 7.72 7.42
N ILE A 12 27.40 7.57 6.15
CA ILE A 12 26.22 8.18 5.54
C ILE A 12 25.24 7.07 5.18
N TYR A 13 23.98 7.24 5.55
CA TYR A 13 22.91 6.31 5.24
C TYR A 13 21.71 7.02 4.63
N GLU A 14 20.95 6.30 3.80
CA GLU A 14 19.67 6.75 3.30
C GLU A 14 18.61 6.58 4.39
N SER A 15 17.72 7.58 4.53
CA SER A 15 16.55 7.50 5.39
C SER A 15 15.44 8.35 4.79
N ASN A 16 14.26 7.78 4.63
CA ASN A 16 13.14 8.43 3.93
C ASN A 16 12.09 8.96 4.91
N PHE A 17 11.91 8.31 6.06
CA PHE A 17 10.86 8.62 7.03
C PHE A 17 11.40 9.35 8.26
N SER A 18 12.52 8.92 8.81
CA SER A 18 13.14 9.52 9.98
C SER A 18 14.64 9.30 9.95
N ASP A 19 15.40 10.22 10.56
CA ASP A 19 16.86 10.09 10.75
C ASP A 19 17.27 8.84 11.55
N THR A 20 16.35 8.29 12.32
CA THR A 20 16.56 7.05 13.09
C THR A 20 16.12 5.78 12.37
N MET A 21 15.65 5.90 11.12
CA MET A 21 15.15 4.79 10.30
C MET A 21 15.97 4.64 9.01
N PRO A 22 17.17 4.03 9.09
CA PRO A 22 17.99 3.78 7.91
C PRO A 22 17.32 2.78 6.97
N GLU A 23 17.44 3.05 5.67
CA GLU A 23 16.90 2.18 4.62
C GLU A 23 17.83 0.98 4.38
N TRP A 24 17.24 -0.13 3.94
CA TRP A 24 17.99 -1.31 3.52
C TRP A 24 18.63 -1.10 2.15
N ASN A 25 19.90 -1.39 2.04
CA ASN A 25 20.60 -1.35 0.76
C ASN A 25 20.36 -2.65 -0.04
N TYR A 26 19.41 -2.62 -0.98
CA TYR A 26 19.09 -3.77 -1.84
C TYR A 26 20.12 -4.01 -2.96
N ASP A 27 21.11 -3.14 -3.17
CA ASP A 27 22.25 -3.43 -4.05
C ASP A 27 23.27 -4.36 -3.36
N TYR A 28 23.20 -4.50 -2.03
CA TYR A 28 24.07 -5.39 -1.28
C TYR A 28 23.45 -6.80 -1.17
N GLU A 29 24.14 -7.79 -1.69
CA GLU A 29 23.69 -9.19 -1.69
C GLU A 29 23.44 -9.76 -0.29
N GLY A 30 24.12 -9.22 0.73
CA GLY A 30 23.88 -9.60 2.13
C GLY A 30 22.45 -9.24 2.58
N THR A 31 21.95 -8.04 2.22
CA THR A 31 20.58 -7.61 2.50
C THR A 31 19.57 -8.56 1.87
N LYS A 32 19.74 -8.85 0.58
CA LYS A 32 18.86 -9.78 -0.13
C LYS A 32 18.83 -11.16 0.52
N LYS A 33 19.99 -11.66 0.92
CA LYS A 33 20.12 -12.96 1.59
C LYS A 33 19.36 -12.99 2.93
N GLU A 34 19.48 -11.95 3.74
CA GLU A 34 18.78 -11.88 5.03
C GLU A 34 17.26 -11.70 4.85
N MET A 35 16.85 -10.87 3.90
CA MET A 35 15.41 -10.72 3.57
C MET A 35 14.78 -12.02 3.05
N ALA A 36 15.50 -12.76 2.20
CA ALA A 36 15.06 -14.07 1.74
C ALA A 36 14.92 -15.08 2.90
N LYS A 37 15.85 -15.09 3.85
CA LYS A 37 15.75 -15.93 5.06
C LYS A 37 14.56 -15.54 5.94
N ALA A 38 14.34 -14.24 6.14
CA ALA A 38 13.20 -13.76 6.93
C ALA A 38 11.87 -14.17 6.28
N ALA A 39 11.75 -13.99 4.96
CA ALA A 39 10.56 -14.43 4.23
C ALA A 39 10.35 -15.95 4.35
N LYS A 40 11.39 -16.75 4.11
CA LYS A 40 11.32 -18.20 4.23
C LYS A 40 10.93 -18.64 5.65
N PHE A 41 11.48 -18.01 6.68
CA PHE A 41 11.14 -18.31 8.08
C PHE A 41 9.64 -18.24 8.35
N TRP A 42 8.97 -17.21 7.80
CA TRP A 42 7.53 -17.06 7.98
C TRP A 42 6.72 -17.98 7.06
N ILE A 43 7.17 -18.18 5.82
CA ILE A 43 6.54 -19.10 4.87
C ILE A 43 6.52 -20.53 5.46
N ASP A 44 7.65 -20.99 6.01
CA ASP A 44 7.74 -22.33 6.66
C ASP A 44 6.80 -22.46 7.87
N ARG A 45 6.34 -21.33 8.45
CA ARG A 45 5.37 -21.29 9.56
C ARG A 45 3.92 -21.15 9.09
N GLY A 46 3.70 -21.15 7.78
CA GLY A 46 2.37 -21.24 7.20
C GLY A 46 1.69 -19.92 6.90
N VAL A 47 2.42 -18.78 6.84
CA VAL A 47 1.79 -17.53 6.38
C VAL A 47 1.27 -17.69 4.96
N ALA A 48 0.11 -17.10 4.69
CA ALA A 48 -0.52 -17.13 3.37
C ALA A 48 -0.01 -16.02 2.45
N GLY A 49 0.58 -14.95 3.00
CA GLY A 49 1.05 -13.82 2.22
C GLY A 49 1.75 -12.77 3.08
N PHE A 50 2.15 -11.69 2.41
CA PHE A 50 2.79 -10.53 3.03
C PHE A 50 2.13 -9.22 2.58
N ARG A 51 1.95 -8.30 3.52
CA ARG A 51 1.79 -6.88 3.22
C ARG A 51 3.18 -6.24 3.24
N LEU A 52 3.54 -5.60 2.16
CA LEU A 52 4.83 -4.94 2.02
C LEU A 52 4.66 -3.45 2.22
N ASP A 53 5.37 -2.92 3.20
CA ASP A 53 5.34 -1.52 3.57
C ASP A 53 6.07 -0.68 2.53
N ALA A 54 5.53 0.50 2.21
CA ALA A 54 6.19 1.59 1.52
C ALA A 54 7.02 1.16 0.28
N VAL A 55 6.47 0.28 -0.58
CA VAL A 55 7.23 -0.34 -1.70
C VAL A 55 7.81 0.67 -2.69
N ARG A 56 7.26 1.89 -2.77
CA ARG A 56 7.79 2.98 -3.59
C ARG A 56 9.15 3.49 -3.10
N TYR A 57 9.49 3.27 -1.83
CA TYR A 57 10.68 3.78 -1.17
C TYR A 57 11.78 2.72 -0.99
N LEU A 58 11.68 1.55 -1.64
CA LEU A 58 12.80 0.60 -1.69
C LEU A 58 14.07 1.22 -2.29
N TYR A 59 13.90 2.21 -3.16
CA TYR A 59 14.91 3.17 -3.63
C TYR A 59 14.30 4.56 -3.70
N TYR A 60 14.93 5.53 -3.07
CA TYR A 60 14.43 6.89 -2.98
C TYR A 60 14.35 7.55 -4.36
N ASN A 61 13.19 8.09 -4.71
CA ASN A 61 12.89 8.75 -5.98
C ASN A 61 13.19 7.93 -7.25
N ASP A 62 13.31 6.61 -7.13
CA ASP A 62 13.53 5.71 -8.26
C ASP A 62 12.53 4.55 -8.20
N TYR A 63 11.34 4.81 -8.70
CA TYR A 63 10.26 3.81 -8.67
C TYR A 63 10.52 2.62 -9.62
N GLU A 64 11.33 2.82 -10.68
CA GLU A 64 11.70 1.72 -11.58
C GLU A 64 12.63 0.74 -10.85
N LYS A 65 13.65 1.26 -10.16
CA LYS A 65 14.56 0.46 -9.34
C LYS A 65 13.85 -0.18 -8.14
N SER A 66 12.91 0.55 -7.53
CA SER A 66 12.02 0.00 -6.48
C SER A 66 11.21 -1.19 -7.01
N SER A 67 10.66 -1.08 -8.22
CA SER A 67 9.94 -2.18 -8.89
C SER A 67 10.83 -3.39 -9.15
N GLU A 68 12.10 -3.19 -9.54
CA GLU A 68 13.07 -4.29 -9.72
C GLU A 68 13.38 -5.02 -8.40
N ALA A 69 13.58 -4.28 -7.31
CA ALA A 69 13.77 -4.86 -5.97
C ALA A 69 12.52 -5.61 -5.49
N LEU A 70 11.34 -5.02 -5.71
CA LEU A 70 10.07 -5.66 -5.42
C LEU A 70 9.89 -6.96 -6.20
N LYS A 71 10.24 -6.94 -7.50
CA LYS A 71 10.22 -8.14 -8.35
C LYS A 71 11.13 -9.23 -7.81
N TRP A 72 12.37 -8.87 -7.44
CA TRP A 72 13.31 -9.82 -6.84
C TRP A 72 12.71 -10.50 -5.59
N PHE A 73 12.11 -9.71 -4.69
CA PHE A 73 11.50 -10.23 -3.46
C PHE A 73 10.28 -11.10 -3.75
N TYR A 74 9.41 -10.64 -4.65
CA TYR A 74 8.25 -11.40 -5.10
C TYR A 74 8.64 -12.77 -5.68
N ASP A 75 9.57 -12.79 -6.63
CA ASP A 75 10.06 -14.02 -7.26
C ASP A 75 10.72 -14.97 -6.24
N THR A 76 11.43 -14.40 -5.25
CA THR A 76 12.06 -15.17 -4.17
C THR A 76 11.00 -15.89 -3.33
N CYS A 77 9.96 -15.19 -2.91
CA CYS A 77 8.89 -15.79 -2.13
C CYS A 77 8.05 -16.78 -2.94
N LYS A 78 7.76 -16.50 -4.21
CA LYS A 78 7.03 -17.44 -5.10
C LYS A 78 7.79 -18.75 -5.35
N LYS A 79 9.11 -18.76 -5.28
CA LYS A 79 9.91 -20.00 -5.33
C LYS A 79 9.74 -20.87 -4.09
N GLU A 80 9.60 -20.26 -2.91
CA GLU A 80 9.37 -20.99 -1.65
C GLU A 80 7.91 -21.46 -1.54
N LYS A 81 6.95 -20.65 -2.00
CA LYS A 81 5.52 -20.93 -1.96
C LYS A 81 4.83 -20.27 -3.15
N ASN A 82 4.44 -21.07 -4.14
CA ASN A 82 3.92 -20.55 -5.43
C ASN A 82 2.58 -19.83 -5.32
N ASP A 83 1.76 -20.15 -4.33
CA ASP A 83 0.45 -19.58 -4.06
C ASP A 83 0.48 -18.46 -2.99
N ILE A 84 1.68 -18.02 -2.57
CA ILE A 84 1.79 -16.89 -1.62
C ILE A 84 1.21 -15.62 -2.23
N TYR A 85 0.39 -14.90 -1.46
CA TYR A 85 -0.21 -13.64 -1.87
C TYR A 85 0.61 -12.45 -1.36
N MET A 86 0.77 -11.43 -2.19
CA MET A 86 1.44 -10.20 -1.78
C MET A 86 0.64 -8.97 -2.15
N VAL A 87 0.49 -8.07 -1.17
CA VAL A 87 -0.06 -6.73 -1.37
C VAL A 87 0.96 -5.68 -0.95
N GLY A 88 1.25 -4.75 -1.83
CA GLY A 88 2.18 -3.64 -1.58
C GLY A 88 1.46 -2.35 -1.22
N GLU A 89 2.05 -1.59 -0.30
CA GLU A 89 1.66 -0.22 -0.08
C GLU A 89 2.48 0.69 -0.99
N ASP A 90 1.82 1.17 -2.03
CA ASP A 90 2.31 2.22 -2.92
C ASP A 90 1.41 3.44 -2.75
N TRP A 91 1.75 4.30 -1.79
CA TRP A 91 0.95 5.51 -1.49
C TRP A 91 1.14 6.55 -2.60
N SER A 92 0.57 6.25 -3.74
CA SER A 92 0.68 7.06 -4.93
C SER A 92 -0.64 7.11 -5.71
N SER A 93 -0.90 8.26 -6.34
CA SER A 93 -1.89 8.42 -7.40
C SER A 93 -1.26 8.64 -8.78
N ASP A 94 0.07 8.65 -8.89
CA ASP A 94 0.76 8.69 -10.18
C ASP A 94 0.71 7.32 -10.86
N MET A 95 -0.03 7.24 -11.95
CA MET A 95 -0.19 5.99 -12.70
C MET A 95 1.11 5.47 -13.33
N ASN A 96 2.13 6.32 -13.54
CA ASN A 96 3.42 5.83 -14.02
C ASN A 96 4.10 5.00 -12.92
N GLU A 97 4.06 5.49 -11.69
CA GLU A 97 4.59 4.79 -10.52
C GLU A 97 3.80 3.51 -10.23
N VAL A 98 2.48 3.60 -10.10
CA VAL A 98 1.61 2.43 -9.84
C VAL A 98 1.81 1.33 -10.90
N THR A 99 1.87 1.69 -12.18
CA THR A 99 2.07 0.70 -13.23
C THR A 99 3.48 0.12 -13.23
N ALA A 100 4.50 0.91 -12.86
CA ALA A 100 5.86 0.39 -12.67
C ALA A 100 5.90 -0.64 -11.54
N MET A 101 5.25 -0.37 -10.38
CA MET A 101 5.16 -1.33 -9.29
C MET A 101 4.47 -2.63 -9.75
N TYR A 102 3.37 -2.56 -10.52
CA TYR A 102 2.71 -3.76 -11.05
C TYR A 102 3.56 -4.56 -12.04
N LYS A 103 4.50 -3.94 -12.77
CA LYS A 103 5.47 -4.65 -13.63
C LYS A 103 6.41 -5.57 -12.85
N SER A 104 6.55 -5.38 -11.54
CA SER A 104 7.25 -6.32 -10.65
C SER A 104 6.63 -7.72 -10.64
N GLY A 105 5.37 -7.83 -11.02
CA GLY A 105 4.58 -9.07 -10.95
C GLY A 105 3.79 -9.22 -9.66
N ILE A 106 3.89 -8.28 -8.71
CA ILE A 106 3.13 -8.33 -7.44
C ILE A 106 1.64 -8.56 -7.68
N ASP A 107 1.02 -9.36 -6.81
CA ASP A 107 -0.40 -9.74 -6.97
C ASP A 107 -1.32 -8.53 -6.81
N SER A 108 -1.01 -7.62 -5.89
CA SER A 108 -1.88 -6.50 -5.54
C SER A 108 -1.12 -5.27 -5.03
N LEU A 109 -1.73 -4.09 -5.22
CA LEU A 109 -1.37 -2.85 -4.55
C LEU A 109 -2.61 -2.23 -3.92
N PHE A 110 -2.44 -1.53 -2.80
CA PHE A 110 -3.49 -0.70 -2.23
C PHE A 110 -3.78 0.48 -3.16
N ALA A 111 -5.05 0.64 -3.53
CA ALA A 111 -5.50 1.62 -4.52
C ALA A 111 -5.78 2.99 -3.87
N PHE A 112 -4.74 3.73 -3.54
CA PHE A 112 -4.79 5.03 -2.88
C PHE A 112 -5.63 6.11 -3.59
N PRO A 113 -5.77 6.12 -4.94
CA PRO A 113 -6.71 7.04 -5.58
C PRO A 113 -8.16 6.89 -5.11
N PHE A 114 -8.54 5.75 -4.54
CA PHE A 114 -9.90 5.45 -4.07
C PHE A 114 -10.05 5.47 -2.56
N GLY A 115 -9.06 4.93 -1.84
CA GLY A 115 -8.98 5.02 -0.39
C GLY A 115 -8.42 6.37 0.07
N ASP A 116 -8.41 6.61 1.37
CA ASP A 116 -8.09 7.89 1.97
C ASP A 116 -9.31 8.83 2.10
N THR A 117 -9.19 9.77 3.04
CA THR A 117 -10.23 10.77 3.32
C THR A 117 -10.52 11.69 2.13
N SER A 118 -9.57 11.85 1.21
CA SER A 118 -9.72 12.57 -0.06
C SER A 118 -9.97 11.64 -1.26
N GLY A 119 -10.01 10.34 -1.05
CA GLY A 119 -10.18 9.34 -2.10
C GLY A 119 -11.56 9.32 -2.75
N LYS A 120 -11.64 8.66 -3.89
CA LYS A 120 -12.86 8.68 -4.73
C LYS A 120 -14.10 8.08 -4.05
N PHE A 121 -13.94 7.13 -3.12
CA PHE A 121 -15.06 6.57 -2.39
C PHE A 121 -15.76 7.64 -1.53
N LEU A 122 -15.00 8.31 -0.65
CA LEU A 122 -15.54 9.34 0.22
C LEU A 122 -16.03 10.57 -0.56
N ALA A 123 -15.23 11.02 -1.52
CA ALA A 123 -15.60 12.15 -2.37
C ALA A 123 -16.95 11.94 -3.09
N SER A 124 -17.20 10.71 -3.58
CA SER A 124 -18.47 10.38 -4.26
C SER A 124 -19.64 10.38 -3.29
N VAL A 125 -19.46 9.84 -2.09
CA VAL A 125 -20.52 9.84 -1.06
C VAL A 125 -20.85 11.25 -0.60
N ILE A 126 -19.86 12.09 -0.38
CA ILE A 126 -20.02 13.46 0.10
C ILE A 126 -20.67 14.34 -0.98
N SER A 127 -20.23 14.23 -2.23
CA SER A 127 -20.77 15.03 -3.34
C SER A 127 -22.09 14.52 -3.90
N GLY A 128 -22.43 13.25 -3.66
CA GLY A 128 -23.57 12.59 -4.30
C GLY A 128 -23.38 12.30 -5.80
N SER A 129 -22.12 12.38 -6.30
CA SER A 129 -21.78 12.14 -7.72
C SER A 129 -20.80 11.00 -7.86
N ILE A 130 -21.09 10.05 -8.76
CA ILE A 130 -20.25 8.88 -9.01
C ILE A 130 -19.43 8.99 -10.30
N ASN A 131 -19.58 10.06 -11.08
CA ASN A 131 -18.96 10.15 -12.42
C ASN A 131 -17.43 10.10 -12.34
N ASP A 132 -16.84 10.91 -11.47
CA ASP A 132 -15.39 10.96 -11.30
C ASP A 132 -14.82 9.64 -10.73
N TYR A 133 -15.54 9.00 -9.82
CA TYR A 133 -15.20 7.65 -9.35
C TYR A 133 -15.21 6.64 -10.51
N THR A 134 -16.26 6.64 -11.32
CA THR A 134 -16.42 5.68 -12.42
C THR A 134 -15.33 5.84 -13.47
N ASP A 135 -15.06 7.08 -13.89
CA ASP A 135 -14.03 7.38 -14.89
C ASP A 135 -12.63 7.02 -14.38
N THR A 136 -12.36 7.34 -13.10
CA THR A 136 -11.10 6.96 -12.45
C THR A 136 -10.97 5.44 -12.37
N LEU A 137 -12.02 4.72 -11.96
CA LEU A 137 -12.01 3.25 -11.84
C LEU A 137 -11.71 2.58 -13.18
N LEU A 138 -12.43 2.96 -14.24
CA LEU A 138 -12.23 2.37 -15.56
C LEU A 138 -10.80 2.60 -16.09
N SER A 139 -10.26 3.81 -15.89
CA SER A 139 -8.90 4.15 -16.27
C SER A 139 -7.86 3.38 -15.45
N TYR A 140 -8.05 3.31 -14.14
CA TYR A 140 -7.15 2.63 -13.19
C TYR A 140 -7.08 1.13 -13.49
N GLU A 141 -8.24 0.47 -13.56
CA GLU A 141 -8.34 -0.97 -13.87
C GLU A 141 -7.68 -1.30 -15.22
N LYS A 142 -7.94 -0.49 -16.24
CA LYS A 142 -7.33 -0.69 -17.56
C LYS A 142 -5.80 -0.64 -17.46
N LYS A 143 -5.24 0.43 -16.90
CA LYS A 143 -3.78 0.64 -16.84
C LYS A 143 -3.07 -0.41 -15.99
N THR A 144 -3.65 -0.78 -14.84
CA THR A 144 -3.07 -1.81 -13.96
C THR A 144 -3.07 -3.19 -14.64
N LYS A 145 -4.15 -3.54 -15.35
CA LYS A 145 -4.23 -4.78 -16.14
C LYS A 145 -3.30 -4.79 -17.35
N GLU A 146 -3.04 -3.64 -17.98
CA GLU A 146 -2.03 -3.51 -19.05
C GLU A 146 -0.62 -3.74 -18.51
N ALA A 147 -0.32 -3.26 -17.28
CA ALA A 147 0.97 -3.47 -16.64
C ALA A 147 1.17 -4.90 -16.11
N ASN A 148 0.14 -5.48 -15.52
CA ASN A 148 0.11 -6.87 -15.03
C ASN A 148 -1.29 -7.44 -15.22
N LYS A 149 -1.46 -8.33 -16.20
CA LYS A 149 -2.76 -8.97 -16.50
C LYS A 149 -3.39 -9.71 -15.31
N ASN A 150 -2.58 -10.13 -14.35
CA ASN A 150 -3.01 -10.84 -13.14
C ASN A 150 -3.25 -9.89 -11.95
N ALA A 151 -2.99 -8.59 -12.09
CA ALA A 151 -3.19 -7.62 -11.02
C ALA A 151 -4.60 -7.69 -10.43
N ILE A 152 -4.69 -7.64 -9.10
CA ILE A 152 -5.95 -7.52 -8.36
C ILE A 152 -5.80 -6.29 -7.49
N ASN A 153 -6.50 -5.20 -7.81
CA ASN A 153 -6.43 -3.98 -7.02
C ASN A 153 -7.04 -4.18 -5.63
N SER A 154 -6.42 -3.62 -4.59
CA SER A 154 -6.91 -3.70 -3.21
C SER A 154 -7.54 -2.37 -2.80
N TYR A 155 -8.85 -2.40 -2.59
CA TYR A 155 -9.64 -1.23 -2.23
C TYR A 155 -9.88 -1.18 -0.72
N PHE A 156 -9.89 0.02 -0.17
CA PHE A 156 -10.07 0.31 1.24
C PHE A 156 -10.68 1.70 1.41
N LEU A 157 -11.24 2.01 2.56
CA LEU A 157 -11.68 3.39 2.87
C LEU A 157 -10.59 4.16 3.59
N THR A 158 -10.09 3.60 4.69
CA THR A 158 -9.02 4.18 5.51
C THR A 158 -8.07 3.09 6.00
N ASN A 159 -6.97 3.50 6.63
CA ASN A 159 -6.00 2.61 7.25
C ASN A 159 -5.45 3.22 8.57
N HIS A 160 -4.41 2.62 9.13
CA HIS A 160 -3.78 3.03 10.39
C HIS A 160 -2.96 4.34 10.31
N ASP A 161 -2.71 4.86 9.10
CA ASP A 161 -1.91 6.08 8.87
C ASP A 161 -2.77 7.30 8.54
N MET A 162 -4.10 7.18 8.65
CA MET A 162 -5.05 8.25 8.35
C MET A 162 -6.24 8.25 9.31
N SER A 163 -6.96 9.37 9.33
CA SER A 163 -8.18 9.51 10.14
C SER A 163 -9.23 8.49 9.73
N ARG A 164 -10.05 8.06 10.68
CA ARG A 164 -11.10 7.08 10.42
C ARG A 164 -12.20 7.65 9.51
N VAL A 165 -12.82 6.79 8.73
CA VAL A 165 -13.93 7.16 7.85
C VAL A 165 -15.09 7.81 8.62
N GLY A 166 -15.27 7.41 9.89
CA GLY A 166 -16.30 7.95 10.79
C GLY A 166 -16.20 9.45 11.00
N ASP A 167 -14.99 10.01 10.98
CA ASP A 167 -14.75 11.44 11.15
C ASP A 167 -15.22 12.26 9.94
N SER A 168 -15.14 11.70 8.75
CA SER A 168 -15.55 12.36 7.50
C SER A 168 -17.01 12.11 7.14
N LEU A 169 -17.56 10.96 7.50
CA LEU A 169 -18.93 10.55 7.20
C LEU A 169 -19.71 10.37 8.50
N THR A 170 -20.41 11.43 8.91
CA THR A 170 -21.14 11.44 10.20
C THR A 170 -22.48 10.69 10.14
N GLU A 171 -23.10 10.66 8.97
CA GLU A 171 -24.41 10.05 8.79
C GLU A 171 -24.32 8.55 8.48
N LEU A 172 -25.13 7.74 9.13
CA LEU A 172 -25.14 6.28 8.94
C LEU A 172 -25.34 5.85 7.48
N TYR A 173 -26.19 6.57 6.73
CA TYR A 173 -26.41 6.25 5.31
C TYR A 173 -25.16 6.51 4.45
N GLN A 174 -24.34 7.52 4.80
CA GLN A 174 -23.09 7.81 4.12
C GLN A 174 -22.06 6.71 4.41
N LYS A 175 -21.90 6.28 5.68
CA LYS A 175 -21.03 5.16 6.07
C LYS A 175 -21.42 3.88 5.31
N LYS A 176 -22.72 3.56 5.25
CA LYS A 176 -23.22 2.41 4.48
C LYS A 176 -22.97 2.53 2.98
N MET A 177 -23.13 3.73 2.41
CA MET A 177 -22.88 3.96 0.98
C MET A 177 -21.40 3.80 0.65
N ALA A 178 -20.48 4.34 1.47
CA ALA A 178 -19.04 4.17 1.29
C ALA A 178 -18.65 2.69 1.36
N ALA A 179 -19.17 1.95 2.34
CA ALA A 179 -18.97 0.52 2.48
C ALA A 179 -19.48 -0.23 1.23
N ALA A 180 -20.69 0.08 0.76
CA ALA A 180 -21.24 -0.54 -0.44
C ALA A 180 -20.37 -0.28 -1.67
N LEU A 181 -19.87 0.94 -1.87
CA LEU A 181 -19.02 1.29 -3.01
C LEU A 181 -17.75 0.44 -3.04
N TYR A 182 -16.93 0.45 -1.97
CA TYR A 182 -15.65 -0.24 -2.03
C TYR A 182 -15.79 -1.77 -1.99
N MET A 183 -16.76 -2.31 -1.25
CA MET A 183 -17.01 -3.76 -1.17
C MET A 183 -17.57 -4.36 -2.47
N THR A 184 -18.20 -3.56 -3.32
CA THR A 184 -18.72 -4.02 -4.61
C THR A 184 -17.84 -3.65 -5.80
N THR A 185 -16.76 -2.90 -5.57
CA THR A 185 -15.75 -2.60 -6.58
C THR A 185 -14.96 -3.87 -6.92
N PRO A 186 -14.75 -4.21 -8.20
CA PRO A 186 -14.03 -5.41 -8.60
C PRO A 186 -12.58 -5.41 -8.10
N GLY A 187 -12.24 -6.29 -7.15
CA GLY A 187 -10.91 -6.37 -6.54
C GLY A 187 -10.99 -6.97 -5.15
N ASN A 188 -9.96 -6.75 -4.35
CA ASN A 188 -9.93 -7.14 -2.94
C ASN A 188 -10.43 -5.98 -2.08
N ALA A 189 -11.40 -6.23 -1.21
CA ALA A 189 -11.85 -5.25 -0.22
C ALA A 189 -11.09 -5.45 1.09
N PHE A 190 -10.42 -4.40 1.58
CA PHE A 190 -9.75 -4.36 2.87
C PHE A 190 -10.54 -3.47 3.82
N THR A 191 -11.09 -4.04 4.86
CA THR A 191 -11.81 -3.31 5.91
C THR A 191 -10.85 -3.01 7.06
N TYR A 192 -10.66 -1.73 7.38
CA TYR A 192 -9.91 -1.36 8.57
C TYR A 192 -10.78 -1.63 9.81
N TYR A 193 -10.18 -2.23 10.84
CA TYR A 193 -10.92 -2.63 12.03
C TYR A 193 -11.73 -1.47 12.64
N GLY A 194 -12.97 -1.74 13.02
CA GLY A 194 -13.88 -0.76 13.58
C GLY A 194 -14.67 0.06 12.56
N GLU A 195 -14.36 -0.01 11.26
CA GLU A 195 -15.20 0.59 10.20
C GLU A 195 -16.60 -0.01 10.21
N GLU A 196 -16.72 -1.31 10.44
CA GLU A 196 -17.99 -2.03 10.55
C GLU A 196 -18.86 -1.55 11.72
N LEU A 197 -18.24 -0.94 12.73
CA LEU A 197 -18.92 -0.35 13.88
C LEU A 197 -19.14 1.16 13.71
N GLY A 198 -18.56 1.76 12.64
CA GLY A 198 -18.58 3.21 12.42
C GLY A 198 -17.73 3.98 13.41
N MET A 199 -16.64 3.38 13.89
CA MET A 199 -15.71 4.04 14.83
C MET A 199 -15.20 5.36 14.26
N GLU A 200 -15.02 6.31 15.14
CA GLU A 200 -14.39 7.62 14.90
C GLU A 200 -13.01 7.65 15.55
N THR A 201 -12.15 8.56 15.11
CA THR A 201 -10.85 8.78 15.76
C THR A 201 -11.10 9.38 17.14
N TYR A 202 -10.55 8.77 18.16
CA TYR A 202 -10.59 9.32 19.52
C TYR A 202 -9.28 10.06 19.75
N ASP A 203 -9.38 11.39 19.83
CA ASP A 203 -8.23 12.27 19.97
C ASP A 203 -7.82 12.42 21.45
N GLU A 204 -6.93 11.56 21.92
CA GLU A 204 -6.12 11.81 23.13
C GLU A 204 -4.62 11.98 22.77
N GLY A 205 -4.31 12.69 21.70
CA GLY A 205 -2.94 12.98 21.27
C GLY A 205 -2.71 12.70 19.78
N ASP A 206 -1.56 13.08 19.30
CA ASP A 206 -1.17 13.21 17.90
C ASP A 206 -1.17 11.93 17.02
N ASP A 207 -1.80 10.84 17.44
CA ASP A 207 -1.86 9.60 16.66
C ASP A 207 -3.28 9.35 16.13
N PRO A 208 -3.57 9.67 14.85
CA PRO A 208 -4.90 9.49 14.25
C PRO A 208 -5.32 8.02 14.10
N ALA A 209 -4.40 7.08 14.33
CA ALA A 209 -4.67 5.65 14.19
C ALA A 209 -5.17 4.98 15.49
N LYS A 210 -5.25 5.71 16.61
CA LYS A 210 -5.68 5.17 17.90
C LYS A 210 -7.16 5.34 18.19
#